data_2d58c32d6f8c1b3b36511dd7d43248fc
#
_entry.id   2d58c32d6f8c1b3b36511dd7d43248fc
#
_cell.length_a   1.000
_cell.length_b   1.000
_cell.length_c   1.000
_cell.angle_alpha   90.00
_cell.angle_beta   90.00
_cell.angle_gamma   90.00
#
_symmetry.space_group_name_H-M   'P 1'
#
loop_
_entity.id
_entity.type
_entity.pdbx_description
1 polymer ?
#
loop_
_entity_poly.entity_id
_entity_poly.type
_entity_poly.pdbx_seq_one_letter_code
_entity_poly.pdbx_strand_id
1 'polypeptide(L)'
;MIKEIREPLIFEISESGKRASELPALDVPAKKDLFAGVPLRSEIEDFPEVSETEITRHFTRLSQKNYCVDIGIYPLGSCTMKYNPKINERLAAHPAFSASHPLAPADLVQGSLEVLKTLEGCLCEIAGMDAFTLQPAAGAHGELTGMMLIRAALEARGDARKYVLIPDSAHGTNPSSAHICGYTVKEVKSNEKGTIDLAALEQEMTGEVAALMVTNPNTLGVFESDICRIAEIVHAKGGFV
;
A
#
# COMPACT_ATOMS: atom_id res chain seq x y z
N MET A 1 31.03 -25.11 -3.29
CA MET A 1 30.12 -24.45 -2.32
C MET A 1 30.73 -23.10 -2.00
N ILE A 2 30.11 -22.00 -2.48
CA ILE A 2 30.51 -20.65 -2.07
C ILE A 2 30.02 -20.53 -0.62
N LYS A 3 30.97 -20.39 0.32
CA LYS A 3 30.65 -20.16 1.72
C LYS A 3 29.94 -18.82 1.79
N GLU A 4 28.65 -18.83 2.12
CA GLU A 4 27.87 -17.60 2.30
C GLU A 4 28.56 -16.78 3.40
N ILE A 5 29.15 -15.65 3.04
CA ILE A 5 29.79 -14.75 3.99
C ILE A 5 28.65 -14.07 4.77
N ARG A 6 28.41 -14.55 5.97
CA ARG A 6 27.49 -13.91 6.91
C ARG A 6 28.02 -12.52 7.23
N GLU A 7 27.19 -11.51 7.00
CA GLU A 7 27.48 -10.17 7.52
C GLU A 7 27.27 -10.18 9.04
N PRO A 8 28.25 -9.80 9.85
CA PRO A 8 28.08 -9.74 11.30
C PRO A 8 27.02 -8.69 11.68
N LEU A 9 26.38 -8.86 12.81
CA LEU A 9 25.48 -7.84 13.36
C LEU A 9 26.30 -6.61 13.77
N ILE A 10 25.67 -5.44 13.75
CA ILE A 10 26.32 -4.19 14.14
C ILE A 10 26.85 -4.25 15.59
N PHE A 11 26.19 -5.01 16.46
CA PHE A 11 26.61 -5.27 17.85
C PHE A 11 27.85 -6.15 17.92
N GLU A 12 28.08 -7.04 16.95
CA GLU A 12 29.23 -7.94 16.90
C GLU A 12 30.50 -7.22 16.42
N ILE A 13 30.38 -6.07 15.76
CA ILE A 13 31.48 -5.22 15.32
C ILE A 13 31.72 -4.01 16.21
N SER A 14 30.95 -3.88 17.28
CA SER A 14 31.05 -2.79 18.24
C SER A 14 32.37 -2.89 19.04
N GLU A 15 33.06 -1.79 19.17
CA GLU A 15 34.24 -1.65 20.01
C GLU A 15 34.14 -0.36 20.84
N SER A 16 34.36 -0.49 22.15
CA SER A 16 34.27 0.62 23.07
C SER A 16 35.17 1.80 22.69
N GLY A 17 34.65 2.99 22.73
CA GLY A 17 35.31 4.25 22.38
C GLY A 17 35.25 4.63 20.90
N LYS A 18 34.72 3.78 20.01
CA LYS A 18 34.47 4.17 18.62
C LYS A 18 33.23 5.08 18.51
N ARG A 19 33.31 6.05 17.62
CA ARG A 19 32.19 6.99 17.32
C ARG A 19 32.06 7.21 15.83
N ALA A 20 30.82 7.20 15.34
CA ALA A 20 30.53 7.49 13.93
C ALA A 20 30.47 9.01 13.66
N SER A 21 30.11 9.79 14.66
CA SER A 21 30.05 11.27 14.57
C SER A 21 30.35 11.88 15.93
N GLU A 22 30.82 13.13 15.90
CA GLU A 22 30.95 13.96 17.10
C GLU A 22 29.98 15.14 16.98
N LEU A 23 29.25 15.41 18.04
CA LEU A 23 28.44 16.61 18.11
C LEU A 23 29.37 17.82 18.35
N PRO A 24 29.13 18.98 17.70
CA PRO A 24 29.87 20.17 18.00
C PRO A 24 29.65 20.60 19.45
N ALA A 25 30.63 21.30 20.02
CA ALA A 25 30.47 21.90 21.34
C ALA A 25 29.29 22.88 21.32
N LEU A 26 28.55 22.95 22.44
CA LEU A 26 27.47 23.92 22.59
C LEU A 26 28.06 25.34 22.52
N ASP A 27 27.51 26.17 21.66
CA ASP A 27 27.79 27.59 21.51
C ASP A 27 26.88 28.47 22.37
N VAL A 28 26.00 27.86 23.16
CA VAL A 28 25.08 28.49 24.09
C VAL A 28 25.28 27.92 25.52
N PRO A 29 24.94 28.68 26.58
CA PRO A 29 25.02 28.16 27.96
C PRO A 29 24.17 26.91 28.15
N ALA A 30 24.76 25.82 28.68
CA ALA A 30 24.04 24.62 29.03
C ALA A 30 23.01 24.91 30.15
N LYS A 31 21.76 24.59 29.91
CA LYS A 31 20.69 24.74 30.90
C LYS A 31 20.71 23.53 31.85
N LYS A 32 21.24 23.70 33.04
CA LYS A 32 21.51 22.60 33.99
C LYS A 32 20.26 21.88 34.52
N ASP A 33 19.11 22.54 34.54
CA ASP A 33 17.89 22.01 35.19
C ASP A 33 16.75 21.71 34.19
N LEU A 34 17.10 21.50 32.92
CA LEU A 34 16.10 21.25 31.86
C LEU A 34 15.21 20.03 32.14
N PHE A 35 15.74 19.04 32.85
CA PHE A 35 15.05 17.78 33.18
C PHE A 35 14.96 17.56 34.71
N ALA A 36 15.01 18.64 35.50
CA ALA A 36 14.89 18.54 36.96
C ALA A 36 13.57 17.83 37.35
N GLY A 37 13.68 16.76 38.14
CA GLY A 37 12.52 15.97 38.57
C GLY A 37 11.99 14.94 37.55
N VAL A 38 12.59 14.82 36.38
CA VAL A 38 12.25 13.79 35.38
C VAL A 38 13.23 12.62 35.52
N PRO A 39 12.75 11.36 35.68
CA PRO A 39 13.65 10.20 35.67
C PRO A 39 14.27 10.04 34.29
N LEU A 40 15.57 10.20 34.20
CA LEU A 40 16.35 10.01 32.99
C LEU A 40 17.04 8.65 33.00
N ARG A 41 17.14 8.01 31.85
CA ARG A 41 18.02 6.86 31.67
C ARG A 41 19.47 7.32 31.77
N SER A 42 20.27 6.66 32.57
CA SER A 42 21.71 6.97 32.75
C SER A 42 22.53 6.51 31.55
N GLU A 43 22.22 5.34 31.01
CA GLU A 43 22.93 4.71 29.91
C GLU A 43 21.96 3.93 29.00
N ILE A 44 22.34 3.73 27.76
CA ILE A 44 21.71 2.80 26.84
C ILE A 44 22.63 1.57 26.79
N GLU A 45 22.20 0.51 27.48
CA GLU A 45 22.94 -0.75 27.50
C GLU A 45 23.07 -1.30 26.09
N ASP A 46 24.24 -1.88 25.78
CA ASP A 46 24.56 -2.52 24.49
C ASP A 46 24.36 -1.64 23.24
N PHE A 47 24.41 -0.30 23.39
CA PHE A 47 24.40 0.58 22.22
C PHE A 47 25.70 0.42 21.43
N PRO A 48 25.63 0.09 20.10
CA PRO A 48 26.83 -0.22 19.34
C PRO A 48 27.70 1.03 19.13
N GLU A 49 28.98 0.89 19.46
CA GLU A 49 30.02 1.89 19.23
C GLU A 49 30.83 1.49 17.99
N VAL A 50 30.65 2.20 16.89
CA VAL A 50 31.28 1.93 15.58
C VAL A 50 31.73 3.24 14.93
N SER A 51 32.71 3.17 14.05
CA SER A 51 33.12 4.32 13.25
C SER A 51 32.15 4.58 12.08
N GLU A 52 32.16 5.79 11.52
CA GLU A 52 31.39 6.15 10.33
C GLU A 52 31.65 5.18 9.16
N THR A 53 32.90 4.82 8.95
CA THR A 53 33.31 3.89 7.89
C THR A 53 32.70 2.51 8.10
N GLU A 54 32.72 1.99 9.33
CA GLU A 54 32.15 0.69 9.66
C GLU A 54 30.64 0.64 9.48
N ILE A 55 29.92 1.65 9.99
CA ILE A 55 28.47 1.72 9.87
C ILE A 55 28.04 1.86 8.39
N THR A 56 28.70 2.70 7.62
CA THR A 56 28.41 2.89 6.20
C THR A 56 28.64 1.60 5.41
N ARG A 57 29.78 0.94 5.63
CA ARG A 57 30.10 -0.33 4.95
C ARG A 57 29.17 -1.47 5.36
N HIS A 58 28.82 -1.55 6.63
CA HIS A 58 27.90 -2.55 7.15
C HIS A 58 26.52 -2.43 6.47
N PHE A 59 25.89 -1.28 6.51
CA PHE A 59 24.58 -1.09 5.89
C PHE A 59 24.63 -1.15 4.35
N THR A 60 25.71 -0.73 3.71
CA THR A 60 25.91 -0.93 2.27
C THR A 60 25.92 -2.41 1.90
N ARG A 61 26.67 -3.25 2.63
CA ARG A 61 26.67 -4.69 2.38
C ARG A 61 25.33 -5.35 2.68
N LEU A 62 24.62 -4.92 3.72
CA LEU A 62 23.26 -5.38 4.00
C LEU A 62 22.27 -4.98 2.89
N SER A 63 22.37 -3.76 2.39
CA SER A 63 21.49 -3.30 1.30
C SER A 63 21.65 -4.12 0.02
N GLN A 64 22.85 -4.60 -0.27
CA GLN A 64 23.13 -5.47 -1.42
C GLN A 64 22.53 -6.88 -1.29
N LYS A 65 22.16 -7.30 -0.08
CA LYS A 65 21.45 -8.56 0.16
C LYS A 65 19.93 -8.44 -0.01
N ASN A 66 19.42 -7.21 -0.06
CA ASN A 66 18.01 -6.94 -0.32
C ASN A 66 17.75 -6.84 -1.82
N TYR A 67 16.58 -7.35 -2.22
CA TYR A 67 16.13 -7.20 -3.58
C TYR A 67 15.50 -5.81 -3.78
N CYS A 68 15.78 -5.16 -4.90
CA CYS A 68 15.13 -3.91 -5.26
C CYS A 68 14.79 -3.85 -6.76
N VAL A 69 13.85 -2.99 -7.11
CA VAL A 69 13.35 -2.83 -8.48
C VAL A 69 14.40 -2.30 -9.47
N ASP A 70 15.48 -1.71 -8.96
CA ASP A 70 16.59 -1.22 -9.80
C ASP A 70 17.54 -2.37 -10.23
N ILE A 71 17.53 -3.49 -9.52
CA ILE A 71 18.34 -4.66 -9.82
C ILE A 71 17.62 -5.60 -10.78
N GLY A 72 16.29 -5.69 -10.69
CA GLY A 72 15.51 -6.61 -11.51
C GLY A 72 14.01 -6.54 -11.28
N ILE A 73 13.28 -7.46 -11.89
CA ILE A 73 11.82 -7.54 -11.75
C ILE A 73 11.48 -8.04 -10.36
N TYR A 74 10.69 -7.26 -9.62
CA TYR A 74 10.19 -7.67 -8.31
C TYR A 74 8.99 -8.61 -8.49
N PRO A 75 8.95 -9.79 -7.83
CA PRO A 75 7.95 -10.83 -8.13
C PRO A 75 6.59 -10.63 -7.47
N LEU A 76 6.24 -9.41 -7.03
CA LEU A 76 4.93 -9.08 -6.45
C LEU A 76 4.13 -8.20 -7.41
N GLY A 77 2.89 -8.61 -7.71
CA GLY A 77 2.01 -7.93 -8.65
C GLY A 77 1.12 -6.85 -8.03
N SER A 78 0.61 -7.09 -6.84
CA SER A 78 -0.47 -6.30 -6.21
C SER A 78 -0.03 -4.99 -5.54
N CYS A 79 1.25 -4.65 -5.57
CA CYS A 79 1.79 -3.42 -4.97
C CYS A 79 2.61 -2.62 -5.99
N THR A 80 3.07 -1.43 -5.57
CA THR A 80 3.83 -0.49 -6.42
C THR A 80 5.25 -0.96 -6.75
N MET A 81 5.58 -2.24 -6.59
CA MET A 81 6.91 -2.82 -6.76
C MET A 81 7.31 -2.93 -8.25
N LYS A 82 7.15 -1.88 -9.02
CA LYS A 82 7.58 -1.75 -10.43
C LYS A 82 8.68 -0.71 -10.52
N TYR A 83 9.48 -0.80 -11.57
CA TYR A 83 10.47 0.24 -11.85
C TYR A 83 9.78 1.58 -12.00
N ASN A 84 10.23 2.57 -11.22
CA ASN A 84 9.78 3.95 -11.33
C ASN A 84 10.87 4.78 -12.00
N PRO A 85 10.61 5.46 -13.13
CA PRO A 85 11.60 6.34 -13.76
C PRO A 85 12.16 7.35 -12.76
N LYS A 86 13.49 7.49 -12.70
CA LYS A 86 14.16 8.35 -11.70
C LYS A 86 13.77 9.82 -11.79
N ILE A 87 13.27 10.27 -12.95
CA ILE A 87 12.73 11.62 -13.10
C ILE A 87 11.49 11.83 -12.23
N ASN A 88 10.64 10.83 -12.08
CA ASN A 88 9.43 10.90 -11.25
C ASN A 88 9.81 11.14 -9.79
N GLU A 89 10.82 10.43 -9.28
CA GLU A 89 11.34 10.61 -7.91
C GLU A 89 11.84 12.04 -7.68
N ARG A 90 12.61 12.58 -8.63
CA ARG A 90 13.15 13.94 -8.52
C ARG A 90 12.05 14.99 -8.57
N LEU A 91 11.04 14.82 -9.42
CA LEU A 91 9.91 15.75 -9.52
C LEU A 91 9.03 15.68 -8.26
N ALA A 92 8.73 14.48 -7.77
CA ALA A 92 7.97 14.30 -6.54
C ALA A 92 8.67 14.91 -5.31
N ALA A 93 10.01 14.86 -5.25
CA ALA A 93 10.80 15.45 -4.18
C ALA A 93 11.01 16.97 -4.33
N HIS A 94 10.58 17.57 -5.43
CA HIS A 94 10.75 19.00 -5.64
C HIS A 94 9.99 19.83 -4.59
N PRO A 95 10.62 20.82 -3.94
CA PRO A 95 9.99 21.56 -2.83
C PRO A 95 8.65 22.21 -3.16
N ALA A 96 8.42 22.58 -4.41
CA ALA A 96 7.14 23.14 -4.85
C ALA A 96 5.95 22.17 -4.65
N PHE A 97 6.21 20.86 -4.64
CA PHE A 97 5.20 19.83 -4.38
C PHE A 97 5.30 19.29 -2.95
N SER A 98 6.53 18.89 -2.54
CA SER A 98 6.74 18.18 -1.27
C SER A 98 6.66 19.06 -0.02
N ALA A 99 6.88 20.38 -0.15
CA ALA A 99 6.88 21.31 0.98
C ALA A 99 5.58 22.10 1.14
N SER A 100 4.56 21.85 0.32
CA SER A 100 3.26 22.50 0.48
C SER A 100 2.47 21.89 1.63
N HIS A 101 1.83 22.73 2.44
CA HIS A 101 0.99 22.27 3.54
C HIS A 101 -0.33 21.70 2.99
N PRO A 102 -0.86 20.55 3.51
CA PRO A 102 -2.11 19.94 3.03
C PRO A 102 -3.34 20.87 3.12
N LEU A 103 -3.34 21.82 4.05
CA LEU A 103 -4.40 22.82 4.23
C LEU A 103 -4.03 24.20 3.67
N ALA A 104 -3.05 24.27 2.75
CA ALA A 104 -2.74 25.52 2.08
C ALA A 104 -3.95 26.02 1.27
N PRO A 105 -4.17 27.35 1.18
CA PRO A 105 -5.23 27.89 0.33
C PRO A 105 -5.06 27.45 -1.12
N ALA A 106 -6.18 27.18 -1.80
CA ALA A 106 -6.20 26.61 -3.15
C ALA A 106 -5.41 27.43 -4.17
N ASP A 107 -5.41 28.75 -4.06
CA ASP A 107 -4.67 29.68 -4.92
C ASP A 107 -3.14 29.51 -4.85
N LEU A 108 -2.62 28.97 -3.75
CA LEU A 108 -1.20 28.69 -3.56
C LEU A 108 -0.77 27.31 -4.07
N VAL A 109 -1.69 26.43 -4.43
CA VAL A 109 -1.42 25.02 -4.80
C VAL A 109 -2.02 24.64 -6.16
N GLN A 110 -2.27 25.61 -7.03
CA GLN A 110 -2.91 25.38 -8.34
C GLN A 110 -2.17 24.34 -9.20
N GLY A 111 -0.84 24.35 -9.22
CA GLY A 111 -0.05 23.36 -9.96
C GLY A 111 -0.27 21.92 -9.44
N SER A 112 -0.39 21.72 -8.13
CA SER A 112 -0.70 20.42 -7.55
C SER A 112 -2.14 19.96 -7.91
N LEU A 113 -3.09 20.88 -7.89
CA LEU A 113 -4.47 20.60 -8.30
C LEU A 113 -4.58 20.26 -9.79
N GLU A 114 -3.81 20.91 -10.64
CA GLU A 114 -3.73 20.61 -12.09
C GLU A 114 -3.18 19.20 -12.33
N VAL A 115 -2.12 18.81 -11.62
CA VAL A 115 -1.58 17.43 -11.68
C VAL A 115 -2.65 16.41 -11.29
N LEU A 116 -3.37 16.63 -10.19
CA LEU A 116 -4.45 15.74 -9.75
C LEU A 116 -5.57 15.68 -10.79
N LYS A 117 -6.02 16.81 -11.31
CA LYS A 117 -7.10 16.86 -12.32
C LYS A 117 -6.71 16.18 -13.64
N THR A 118 -5.46 16.36 -14.06
CA THR A 118 -4.93 15.70 -15.25
C THR A 118 -4.86 14.19 -15.07
N LEU A 119 -4.38 13.73 -13.91
CA LEU A 119 -4.32 12.30 -13.59
C LEU A 119 -5.71 11.68 -13.52
N GLU A 120 -6.68 12.34 -12.88
CA GLU A 120 -8.08 11.90 -12.86
C GLU A 120 -8.62 11.70 -14.28
N GLY A 121 -8.42 12.70 -15.16
CA GLY A 121 -8.84 12.60 -16.56
C GLY A 121 -8.20 11.44 -17.32
N CYS A 122 -6.90 11.22 -17.15
CA CYS A 122 -6.21 10.08 -17.76
C CYS A 122 -6.76 8.73 -17.25
N LEU A 123 -7.05 8.62 -15.96
CA LEU A 123 -7.60 7.40 -15.38
C LEU A 123 -9.04 7.14 -15.85
N CYS A 124 -9.87 8.19 -15.97
CA CYS A 124 -11.21 8.08 -16.54
C CYS A 124 -11.17 7.53 -17.97
N GLU A 125 -10.29 8.07 -18.82
CA GLU A 125 -10.13 7.63 -20.20
C GLU A 125 -9.65 6.17 -20.30
N ILE A 126 -8.63 5.80 -19.52
CA ILE A 126 -8.06 4.44 -19.51
C ILE A 126 -9.06 3.39 -19.03
N ALA A 127 -9.84 3.71 -18.00
CA ALA A 127 -10.74 2.75 -17.34
C ALA A 127 -12.19 2.81 -17.87
N GLY A 128 -12.53 3.78 -18.72
CA GLY A 128 -13.90 4.00 -19.19
C GLY A 128 -14.86 4.40 -18.07
N MET A 129 -14.40 5.15 -17.06
CA MET A 129 -15.18 5.58 -15.91
C MET A 129 -15.46 7.08 -15.98
N ASP A 130 -16.59 7.51 -15.40
CA ASP A 130 -16.99 8.93 -15.37
C ASP A 130 -16.18 9.78 -14.40
N ALA A 131 -15.66 9.18 -13.33
CA ALA A 131 -14.91 9.87 -12.30
C ALA A 131 -13.95 8.93 -11.57
N PHE A 132 -12.87 9.51 -11.03
CA PHE A 132 -11.93 8.84 -10.15
C PHE A 132 -11.69 9.64 -8.88
N THR A 133 -11.52 8.96 -7.75
CA THR A 133 -10.95 9.56 -6.56
C THR A 133 -9.48 9.22 -6.43
N LEU A 134 -8.66 10.21 -6.09
CA LEU A 134 -7.22 10.06 -5.85
C LEU A 134 -6.88 10.10 -4.35
N GLN A 135 -7.89 9.99 -3.47
CA GLN A 135 -7.71 10.00 -2.02
C GLN A 135 -7.07 8.73 -1.45
N PRO A 136 -7.33 7.52 -1.98
CA PRO A 136 -6.72 6.30 -1.47
C PRO A 136 -5.19 6.37 -1.54
N ALA A 137 -4.52 6.14 -0.41
CA ALA A 137 -3.06 6.18 -0.30
C ALA A 137 -2.39 4.83 -0.63
N ALA A 138 -3.15 3.75 -0.75
CA ALA A 138 -2.67 2.40 -1.06
C ALA A 138 -3.77 1.57 -1.71
N GLY A 139 -3.41 0.40 -2.29
CA GLY A 139 -4.37 -0.52 -2.91
C GLY A 139 -5.51 -0.94 -1.98
N ALA A 140 -5.20 -1.30 -0.74
CA ALA A 140 -6.21 -1.65 0.27
C ALA A 140 -7.19 -0.49 0.58
N HIS A 141 -6.71 0.76 0.54
CA HIS A 141 -7.59 1.93 0.68
C HIS A 141 -8.51 2.12 -0.53
N GLY A 142 -8.05 1.76 -1.73
CA GLY A 142 -8.87 1.76 -2.94
C GLY A 142 -10.01 0.74 -2.84
N GLU A 143 -9.70 -0.49 -2.40
CA GLU A 143 -10.68 -1.53 -2.14
C GLU A 143 -11.74 -1.08 -1.11
N LEU A 144 -11.29 -0.55 0.03
CA LEU A 144 -12.17 -0.03 1.07
C LEU A 144 -13.06 1.10 0.56
N THR A 145 -12.49 2.05 -0.19
CA THR A 145 -13.23 3.18 -0.78
C THR A 145 -14.29 2.68 -1.76
N GLY A 146 -13.97 1.72 -2.62
CA GLY A 146 -14.92 1.06 -3.52
C GLY A 146 -16.09 0.44 -2.76
N MET A 147 -15.81 -0.30 -1.69
CA MET A 147 -16.85 -0.91 -0.85
C MET A 147 -17.72 0.12 -0.13
N MET A 148 -17.12 1.23 0.34
CA MET A 148 -17.89 2.35 0.92
C MET A 148 -18.81 3.01 -0.10
N LEU A 149 -18.34 3.22 -1.34
CA LEU A 149 -19.14 3.78 -2.43
C LEU A 149 -20.30 2.86 -2.82
N ILE A 150 -20.06 1.55 -2.94
CA ILE A 150 -21.09 0.55 -3.21
C ILE A 150 -22.16 0.58 -2.12
N ARG A 151 -21.75 0.61 -0.86
CA ARG A 151 -22.68 0.70 0.27
C ARG A 151 -23.52 1.95 0.21
N ALA A 152 -22.91 3.11 0.06
CA ALA A 152 -23.59 4.38 -0.02
C ALA A 152 -24.57 4.44 -1.21
N ALA A 153 -24.18 3.90 -2.38
CA ALA A 153 -25.03 3.84 -3.57
C ALA A 153 -26.26 2.96 -3.36
N LEU A 154 -26.11 1.80 -2.73
CA LEU A 154 -27.23 0.89 -2.43
C LEU A 154 -28.15 1.47 -1.36
N GLU A 155 -27.61 2.05 -0.30
CA GLU A 155 -28.41 2.73 0.74
C GLU A 155 -29.20 3.92 0.17
N ALA A 156 -28.61 4.73 -0.71
CA ALA A 156 -29.29 5.83 -1.37
C ALA A 156 -30.43 5.39 -2.30
N ARG A 157 -30.38 4.15 -2.82
CA ARG A 157 -31.44 3.53 -3.62
C ARG A 157 -32.52 2.85 -2.76
N GLY A 158 -32.34 2.79 -1.44
CA GLY A 158 -33.19 2.03 -0.54
C GLY A 158 -33.03 0.50 -0.66
N ASP A 159 -31.93 0.05 -1.25
CA ASP A 159 -31.60 -1.38 -1.52
C ASP A 159 -30.39 -1.80 -0.66
N ALA A 160 -30.53 -1.72 0.65
CA ALA A 160 -29.49 -2.15 1.57
C ALA A 160 -29.30 -3.68 1.51
N ARG A 161 -28.11 -4.12 1.13
CA ARG A 161 -27.76 -5.53 0.96
C ARG A 161 -26.76 -5.98 2.02
N LYS A 162 -26.64 -7.30 2.20
CA LYS A 162 -25.92 -7.89 3.33
C LYS A 162 -24.60 -8.56 2.96
N TYR A 163 -24.52 -9.13 1.77
CA TYR A 163 -23.41 -10.01 1.40
C TYR A 163 -22.51 -9.39 0.34
N VAL A 164 -21.22 -9.76 0.41
CA VAL A 164 -20.25 -9.57 -0.66
C VAL A 164 -19.66 -10.92 -1.02
N LEU A 165 -19.63 -11.24 -2.30
CA LEU A 165 -19.00 -12.44 -2.83
C LEU A 165 -17.52 -12.19 -3.03
N ILE A 166 -16.68 -13.15 -2.66
CA ILE A 166 -15.24 -13.09 -2.80
C ILE A 166 -14.71 -14.46 -3.25
N PRO A 167 -13.90 -14.54 -4.32
CA PRO A 167 -13.29 -15.79 -4.75
C PRO A 167 -12.38 -16.39 -3.66
N ASP A 168 -12.30 -17.71 -3.58
CA ASP A 168 -11.44 -18.43 -2.64
C ASP A 168 -9.93 -18.20 -2.87
N SER A 169 -9.54 -17.72 -4.07
CA SER A 169 -8.19 -17.30 -4.41
C SER A 169 -7.86 -15.84 -4.05
N ALA A 170 -8.78 -15.10 -3.41
CA ALA A 170 -8.63 -13.68 -3.16
C ALA A 170 -7.55 -13.36 -2.12
N HIS A 171 -6.98 -12.17 -2.23
CA HIS A 171 -6.08 -11.63 -1.21
C HIS A 171 -6.85 -11.30 0.09
N GLY A 172 -6.18 -11.44 1.25
CA GLY A 172 -6.80 -11.23 2.56
C GLY A 172 -7.37 -9.83 2.82
N THR A 173 -6.94 -8.80 2.07
CA THR A 173 -7.50 -7.45 2.16
C THR A 173 -8.93 -7.36 1.63
N ASN A 174 -9.31 -8.20 0.68
CA ASN A 174 -10.64 -8.20 0.09
C ASN A 174 -11.73 -8.49 1.15
N PRO A 175 -11.71 -9.62 1.87
CA PRO A 175 -12.67 -9.86 2.94
C PRO A 175 -12.58 -8.83 4.07
N SER A 176 -11.39 -8.32 4.39
CA SER A 176 -11.21 -7.30 5.42
C SER A 176 -11.93 -6.00 5.07
N SER A 177 -11.80 -5.51 3.84
CA SER A 177 -12.48 -4.30 3.35
C SER A 177 -14.00 -4.46 3.37
N ALA A 178 -14.52 -5.63 2.97
CA ALA A 178 -15.94 -5.93 3.03
C ALA A 178 -16.46 -5.93 4.49
N HIS A 179 -15.74 -6.56 5.41
CA HIS A 179 -16.12 -6.57 6.83
C HIS A 179 -16.11 -5.19 7.48
N ILE A 180 -15.09 -4.36 7.20
CA ILE A 180 -15.02 -2.98 7.71
C ILE A 180 -16.24 -2.18 7.25
N CYS A 181 -16.73 -2.43 6.03
CA CYS A 181 -17.95 -1.81 5.53
C CYS A 181 -19.25 -2.45 6.05
N GLY A 182 -19.17 -3.42 6.97
CA GLY A 182 -20.33 -4.05 7.59
C GLY A 182 -21.00 -5.15 6.75
N TYR A 183 -20.33 -5.65 5.70
CA TYR A 183 -20.82 -6.77 4.91
C TYR A 183 -20.42 -8.12 5.49
N THR A 184 -21.25 -9.12 5.26
CA THR A 184 -20.89 -10.52 5.49
C THR A 184 -20.31 -11.09 4.20
N VAL A 185 -19.12 -11.67 4.29
CA VAL A 185 -18.44 -12.28 3.15
C VAL A 185 -18.99 -13.67 2.90
N LYS A 186 -19.23 -14.00 1.63
CA LYS A 186 -19.47 -15.37 1.13
C LYS A 186 -18.41 -15.71 0.09
N GLU A 187 -17.85 -16.90 0.23
CA GLU A 187 -16.81 -17.40 -0.66
C GLU A 187 -17.42 -18.02 -1.91
N VAL A 188 -16.86 -17.69 -3.08
CA VAL A 188 -17.18 -18.35 -4.36
C VAL A 188 -16.00 -19.26 -4.73
N LYS A 189 -16.30 -20.51 -5.05
CA LYS A 189 -15.28 -21.50 -5.40
C LYS A 189 -14.66 -21.25 -6.76
N SER A 190 -13.37 -21.55 -6.85
CA SER A 190 -12.67 -21.65 -8.12
C SER A 190 -12.91 -23.00 -8.78
N ASN A 191 -12.87 -23.03 -10.11
CA ASN A 191 -12.86 -24.25 -10.91
C ASN A 191 -11.44 -24.85 -11.00
N GLU A 192 -11.30 -25.99 -11.70
CA GLU A 192 -10.01 -26.68 -11.87
C GLU A 192 -8.92 -25.85 -12.57
N LYS A 193 -9.29 -24.78 -13.28
CA LYS A 193 -8.36 -23.87 -13.96
C LYS A 193 -7.89 -22.72 -13.04
N GLY A 194 -8.42 -22.65 -11.82
CA GLY A 194 -8.12 -21.57 -10.87
C GLY A 194 -8.83 -20.26 -11.20
N THR A 195 -9.88 -20.27 -12.02
CA THR A 195 -10.79 -19.14 -12.28
C THR A 195 -12.10 -19.34 -11.52
N ILE A 196 -12.93 -18.32 -11.42
CA ILE A 196 -14.23 -18.39 -10.76
C ILE A 196 -15.11 -19.47 -11.44
N ASP A 197 -15.72 -20.33 -10.64
CA ASP A 197 -16.74 -21.26 -11.12
C ASP A 197 -18.05 -20.49 -11.36
N LEU A 198 -18.45 -20.37 -12.63
CA LEU A 198 -19.65 -19.64 -13.02
C LEU A 198 -20.94 -20.22 -12.43
N ALA A 199 -21.03 -21.55 -12.30
CA ALA A 199 -22.20 -22.19 -11.72
C ALA A 199 -22.30 -21.91 -10.22
N ALA A 200 -21.18 -21.93 -9.50
CA ALA A 200 -21.11 -21.54 -8.10
C ALA A 200 -21.45 -20.05 -7.93
N LEU A 201 -20.96 -19.19 -8.82
CA LEU A 201 -21.28 -17.75 -8.80
C LEU A 201 -22.79 -17.53 -9.02
N GLU A 202 -23.40 -18.16 -10.01
CA GLU A 202 -24.84 -18.05 -10.28
C GLU A 202 -25.69 -18.50 -9.09
N GLN A 203 -25.26 -19.57 -8.41
CA GLN A 203 -25.95 -20.09 -7.23
C GLN A 203 -25.89 -19.12 -6.03
N GLU A 204 -24.71 -18.53 -5.78
CA GLU A 204 -24.50 -17.60 -4.65
C GLU A 204 -25.01 -16.18 -4.92
N MET A 205 -25.18 -15.80 -6.19
CA MET A 205 -25.60 -14.46 -6.58
C MET A 205 -27.10 -14.27 -6.40
N THR A 206 -27.51 -13.79 -5.23
CA THR A 206 -28.88 -13.47 -4.85
C THR A 206 -29.12 -11.96 -4.80
N GLY A 207 -30.39 -11.53 -4.61
CA GLY A 207 -30.74 -10.11 -4.43
C GLY A 207 -30.18 -9.49 -3.15
N GLU A 208 -29.68 -10.29 -2.18
CA GLU A 208 -29.03 -9.77 -0.97
C GLU A 208 -27.52 -9.54 -1.14
N VAL A 209 -26.95 -9.86 -2.30
CA VAL A 209 -25.54 -9.66 -2.61
C VAL A 209 -25.31 -8.26 -3.16
N ALA A 210 -24.48 -7.48 -2.46
CA ALA A 210 -24.13 -6.12 -2.82
C ALA A 210 -23.13 -6.06 -3.98
N ALA A 211 -22.12 -6.93 -3.93
CA ALA A 211 -21.03 -6.93 -4.90
C ALA A 211 -20.31 -8.27 -4.98
N LEU A 212 -19.64 -8.47 -6.09
CA LEU A 212 -18.51 -9.40 -6.23
C LEU A 212 -17.20 -8.60 -6.21
N MET A 213 -16.29 -8.95 -5.32
CA MET A 213 -14.96 -8.35 -5.26
C MET A 213 -13.94 -9.29 -5.88
N VAL A 214 -13.45 -8.95 -7.05
CA VAL A 214 -12.57 -9.82 -7.86
C VAL A 214 -11.28 -9.09 -8.21
N THR A 215 -10.18 -9.85 -8.26
CA THR A 215 -8.88 -9.36 -8.75
C THR A 215 -8.57 -10.05 -10.08
N ASN A 216 -8.22 -9.28 -11.10
CA ASN A 216 -7.91 -9.81 -12.43
C ASN A 216 -6.60 -9.18 -12.97
N PRO A 217 -5.50 -9.93 -13.19
CA PRO A 217 -5.37 -11.37 -12.87
C PRO A 217 -5.49 -11.64 -11.37
N ASN A 218 -5.93 -12.85 -11.00
CA ASN A 218 -6.14 -13.24 -9.62
C ASN A 218 -4.80 -13.45 -8.87
N THR A 219 -4.85 -13.76 -7.58
CA THR A 219 -3.66 -13.94 -6.73
C THR A 219 -2.75 -15.09 -7.20
N LEU A 220 -3.28 -16.03 -7.95
CA LEU A 220 -2.50 -17.12 -8.59
C LEU A 220 -1.82 -16.68 -9.90
N GLY A 221 -2.06 -15.46 -10.37
CA GLY A 221 -1.56 -14.96 -11.66
C GLY A 221 -2.38 -15.41 -12.86
N VAL A 222 -3.58 -15.95 -12.64
CA VAL A 222 -4.49 -16.44 -13.70
C VAL A 222 -5.49 -15.34 -14.06
N PHE A 223 -5.66 -15.09 -15.37
CA PHE A 223 -6.69 -14.17 -15.85
C PHE A 223 -8.07 -14.84 -15.87
N GLU A 224 -9.07 -14.12 -15.39
CA GLU A 224 -10.46 -14.52 -15.50
C GLU A 224 -10.94 -14.37 -16.96
N SER A 225 -10.89 -15.46 -17.71
CA SER A 225 -11.30 -15.48 -19.13
C SER A 225 -12.75 -15.07 -19.32
N ASP A 226 -13.59 -15.36 -18.36
CA ASP A 226 -15.03 -15.14 -18.40
C ASP A 226 -15.47 -13.87 -17.65
N ILE A 227 -14.57 -12.89 -17.46
CA ILE A 227 -14.84 -11.68 -16.66
C ILE A 227 -16.10 -10.91 -17.11
N CYS A 228 -16.35 -10.87 -18.44
CA CYS A 228 -17.57 -10.23 -18.96
C CYS A 228 -18.82 -10.98 -18.51
N ARG A 229 -18.82 -12.32 -18.57
CA ARG A 229 -19.94 -13.15 -18.13
C ARG A 229 -20.14 -13.06 -16.63
N ILE A 230 -19.06 -13.01 -15.84
CA ILE A 230 -19.08 -12.77 -14.40
C ILE A 230 -19.78 -11.46 -14.09
N ALA A 231 -19.40 -10.37 -14.77
CA ALA A 231 -20.01 -9.07 -14.60
C ALA A 231 -21.51 -9.08 -14.97
N GLU A 232 -21.89 -9.73 -16.07
CA GLU A 232 -23.30 -9.88 -16.47
C GLU A 232 -24.14 -10.57 -15.39
N ILE A 233 -23.67 -11.67 -14.81
CA ILE A 233 -24.35 -12.43 -13.76
C ILE A 233 -24.59 -11.51 -12.54
N VAL A 234 -23.58 -10.76 -12.13
CA VAL A 234 -23.66 -9.87 -10.97
C VAL A 234 -24.60 -8.69 -11.24
N HIS A 235 -24.43 -8.03 -12.38
CA HIS A 235 -25.26 -6.87 -12.76
C HIS A 235 -26.72 -7.24 -12.98
N ALA A 236 -27.01 -8.43 -13.53
CA ALA A 236 -28.39 -8.90 -13.72
C ALA A 236 -29.19 -8.99 -12.41
N LYS A 237 -28.52 -9.11 -11.27
CA LYS A 237 -29.11 -9.11 -9.93
C LYS A 237 -28.97 -7.74 -9.23
N GLY A 238 -28.52 -6.71 -9.95
CA GLY A 238 -28.31 -5.36 -9.44
C GLY A 238 -27.12 -5.21 -8.49
N GLY A 239 -26.20 -6.19 -8.46
CA GLY A 239 -24.94 -6.10 -7.74
C GLY A 239 -23.88 -5.31 -8.50
N PHE A 240 -22.77 -5.01 -7.81
CA PHE A 240 -21.59 -4.35 -8.38
C PHE A 240 -20.43 -5.33 -8.56
N VAL A 241 -19.49 -5.01 -9.44
CA VAL A 241 -18.22 -5.73 -9.61
C VAL A 241 -17.07 -4.76 -9.37
#